data_ba72bf6b52a19dcbcc617100ced7b0b2
#
_entry.id   ba72bf6b52a19dcbcc617100ced7b0b2
#
_cell.length_a   1.000
_cell.length_b   1.000
_cell.length_c   1.000
_cell.angle_alpha   90.00
_cell.angle_beta   90.00
_cell.angle_gamma   90.00
#
_symmetry.space_group_name_H-M   'P 1'
#
loop_
_entity.id
_entity.type
_entity.pdbx_description
1 polymer ?
#
loop_
_entity_poly.entity_id
_entity_poly.type
_entity_poly.pdbx_seq_one_letter_code
_entity_poly.pdbx_strand_id
1 'polypeptide(L)'
;MKITDIRATTVAIPLEAPLRHANGAHWGKFVRTIVEVETDEGLVGLGEMGGGGESAEAAFRGLKSYLVGHDPFELEALRFKICNPTSSLYNNRTQLHAALEFACLDLMGKFLNQPLHRLLGGKLRDQVPFASYLFWRLPNAEGAGEIRTIEQLLQHAQELKAHCGFCSHKLKGGVFQP
;
A
#
# COMPACT_ATOMS: atom_id res chain seq x y z
N MET A 1 0.24 19.82 17.62
CA MET A 1 -0.05 18.35 17.59
C MET A 1 1.27 17.61 17.67
N LYS A 2 1.35 16.59 18.52
CA LYS A 2 2.57 15.80 18.71
C LYS A 2 2.26 14.32 18.64
N ILE A 3 3.12 13.55 18.01
CA ILE A 3 3.02 12.07 17.97
C ILE A 3 3.24 11.54 19.40
N THR A 4 2.33 10.69 19.85
CA THR A 4 2.39 10.04 21.17
C THR A 4 2.70 8.55 21.05
N ASP A 5 2.23 7.90 19.98
CA ASP A 5 2.49 6.49 19.73
C ASP A 5 2.55 6.16 18.22
N ILE A 6 3.22 5.06 17.88
CA ILE A 6 3.27 4.47 16.56
C ILE A 6 3.10 2.96 16.72
N ARG A 7 2.09 2.42 16.04
CA ARG A 7 1.85 0.98 15.95
C ARG A 7 1.91 0.53 14.50
N ALA A 8 2.40 -0.67 14.29
CA ALA A 8 2.45 -1.30 12.98
C ALA A 8 1.89 -2.71 13.10
N THR A 9 0.95 -3.04 12.25
CA THR A 9 0.25 -4.33 12.23
C THR A 9 0.33 -4.93 10.84
N THR A 10 0.87 -6.14 10.75
CA THR A 10 0.89 -6.88 9.50
C THR A 10 -0.46 -7.52 9.24
N VAL A 11 -1.00 -7.27 8.04
CA VAL A 11 -2.24 -7.89 7.55
C VAL A 11 -1.96 -8.70 6.30
N ALA A 12 -2.61 -9.85 6.17
CA ALA A 12 -2.56 -10.70 5.00
C ALA A 12 -3.92 -10.71 4.32
N ILE A 13 -3.98 -10.22 3.08
CA ILE A 13 -5.19 -10.12 2.29
C ILE A 13 -5.22 -11.30 1.32
N PRO A 14 -6.14 -12.25 1.46
CA PRO A 14 -6.22 -13.39 0.56
C PRO A 14 -6.59 -12.94 -0.85
N LEU A 15 -6.02 -13.61 -1.84
CA LEU A 15 -6.41 -13.51 -3.24
C LEU A 15 -7.36 -14.64 -3.57
N GLU A 16 -8.24 -14.42 -4.52
CA GLU A 16 -9.14 -15.46 -5.07
C GLU A 16 -8.36 -16.67 -5.61
N ALA A 17 -7.22 -16.40 -6.28
CA ALA A 17 -6.31 -17.40 -6.78
C ALA A 17 -4.88 -16.82 -6.91
N PRO A 18 -3.83 -17.68 -6.86
CA PRO A 18 -2.45 -17.21 -7.01
C PRO A 18 -2.18 -16.60 -8.39
N LEU A 19 -1.61 -15.40 -8.42
CA LEU A 19 -1.32 -14.67 -9.64
C LEU A 19 0.02 -15.12 -10.24
N ARG A 20 0.07 -15.36 -11.55
CA ARG A 20 1.29 -15.69 -12.28
C ARG A 20 1.91 -14.44 -12.93
N HIS A 21 3.22 -14.38 -12.93
CA HIS A 21 4.01 -13.37 -13.63
C HIS A 21 5.37 -13.93 -14.06
N ALA A 22 6.16 -13.17 -14.81
CA ALA A 22 7.43 -13.63 -15.37
C ALA A 22 8.41 -14.23 -14.34
N ASN A 23 8.38 -13.75 -13.10
CA ASN A 23 9.29 -14.18 -12.03
C ASN A 23 8.68 -15.28 -11.13
N GLY A 24 7.57 -15.91 -11.53
CA GLY A 24 6.90 -16.95 -10.75
C GLY A 24 5.44 -16.65 -10.45
N ALA A 25 4.98 -17.03 -9.27
CA ALA A 25 3.62 -16.81 -8.82
C ALA A 25 3.58 -16.15 -7.44
N HIS A 26 2.56 -15.31 -7.21
CA HIS A 26 2.23 -14.85 -5.87
C HIS A 26 1.64 -16.00 -5.03
N TRP A 27 1.87 -15.95 -3.74
CA TRP A 27 1.51 -16.99 -2.77
C TRP A 27 0.01 -17.04 -2.40
N GLY A 28 -0.85 -16.48 -3.25
CA GLY A 28 -2.30 -16.45 -3.00
C GLY A 28 -2.74 -15.40 -1.96
N LYS A 29 -1.86 -14.50 -1.56
CA LYS A 29 -2.16 -13.40 -0.63
C LYS A 29 -1.25 -12.21 -0.87
N PHE A 30 -1.74 -11.01 -0.59
CA PHE A 30 -0.93 -9.82 -0.42
C PHE A 30 -0.71 -9.55 1.06
N VAL A 31 0.52 -9.21 1.40
CA VAL A 31 0.90 -8.80 2.77
C VAL A 31 1.11 -7.30 2.79
N ARG A 32 0.52 -6.62 3.77
CA ARG A 32 0.63 -5.19 4.00
C ARG A 32 0.94 -4.92 5.47
N THR A 33 1.66 -3.86 5.75
CA THR A 33 1.82 -3.33 7.10
C THR A 33 1.01 -2.05 7.21
N ILE A 34 0.00 -2.06 8.07
CA ILE A 34 -0.78 -0.87 8.41
C ILE A 34 -0.08 -0.17 9.56
N VAL A 35 0.09 1.13 9.42
CA VAL A 35 0.78 1.97 10.40
C VAL A 35 -0.23 2.96 10.97
N GLU A 36 -0.37 2.96 12.29
CA GLU A 36 -1.20 3.88 13.05
C GLU A 36 -0.30 4.84 13.82
N VAL A 37 -0.51 6.12 13.66
CA VAL A 37 0.21 7.19 14.36
C VAL A 37 -0.78 7.93 15.25
N GLU A 38 -0.61 7.82 16.56
CA GLU A 38 -1.45 8.51 17.57
C GLU A 38 -0.85 9.86 17.93
N THR A 39 -1.71 10.79 18.34
CA THR A 39 -1.30 12.14 18.73
C THR A 39 -1.91 12.58 20.07
N ASP A 40 -1.33 13.62 20.66
CA ASP A 40 -1.84 14.28 21.88
C ASP A 40 -3.19 14.98 21.69
N GLU A 41 -3.63 15.17 20.43
CA GLU A 41 -4.97 15.68 20.08
C GLU A 41 -6.04 14.56 19.99
N GLY A 42 -5.69 13.31 20.32
CA GLY A 42 -6.58 12.16 20.22
C GLY A 42 -6.88 11.72 18.79
N LEU A 43 -6.18 12.23 17.80
CA LEU A 43 -6.29 11.82 16.40
C LEU A 43 -5.36 10.64 16.11
N VAL A 44 -5.82 9.76 15.23
CA VAL A 44 -5.02 8.63 14.70
C VAL A 44 -4.89 8.81 13.19
N GLY A 45 -3.66 8.86 12.70
CA GLY A 45 -3.33 8.84 11.28
C GLY A 45 -3.01 7.44 10.80
N LEU A 46 -3.43 7.13 9.57
CA LEU A 46 -3.24 5.83 8.95
C LEU A 46 -2.24 5.91 7.79
N GLY A 47 -1.28 5.00 7.80
CA GLY A 47 -0.36 4.80 6.70
C GLY A 47 -0.27 3.33 6.33
N GLU A 48 0.37 3.05 5.20
CA GLU A 48 0.51 1.69 4.68
C GLU A 48 1.88 1.49 4.03
N MET A 49 2.46 0.31 4.26
CA MET A 49 3.66 -0.15 3.56
C MET A 49 3.40 -1.49 2.87
N GLY A 50 3.95 -1.66 1.68
CA GLY A 50 3.97 -2.96 1.00
C GLY A 50 4.88 -3.95 1.73
N GLY A 51 4.43 -5.22 1.83
CA GLY A 51 5.11 -6.23 2.63
C GLY A 51 4.74 -6.16 4.11
N GLY A 52 5.38 -6.98 4.93
CA GLY A 52 5.07 -7.05 6.36
C GLY A 52 5.84 -8.16 7.06
N GLY A 53 5.36 -8.53 8.25
CA GLY A 53 5.94 -9.49 9.14
C GLY A 53 6.74 -8.83 10.27
N GLU A 54 7.33 -9.65 11.11
CA GLU A 54 8.06 -9.20 12.30
C GLU A 54 9.15 -8.17 12.00
N SER A 55 9.84 -8.29 10.87
CA SER A 55 10.89 -7.35 10.48
C SER A 55 10.35 -5.94 10.21
N ALA A 56 9.18 -5.82 9.56
CA ALA A 56 8.54 -4.54 9.31
C ALA A 56 8.03 -3.92 10.62
N GLU A 57 7.34 -4.70 11.43
CA GLU A 57 6.83 -4.25 12.74
C GLU A 57 7.96 -3.83 13.67
N ALA A 58 9.07 -4.60 13.71
CA ALA A 58 10.26 -4.25 14.48
C ALA A 58 10.92 -2.95 13.99
N ALA A 59 10.93 -2.71 12.67
CA ALA A 59 11.48 -1.47 12.11
C ALA A 59 10.68 -0.24 12.56
N PHE A 60 9.34 -0.29 12.51
CA PHE A 60 8.49 0.80 13.02
C PHE A 60 8.63 0.96 14.54
N ARG A 61 8.69 -0.13 15.28
CA ARG A 61 8.95 -0.09 16.73
C ARG A 61 10.27 0.59 17.06
N GLY A 62 11.33 0.32 16.28
CA GLY A 62 12.62 0.97 16.41
C GLY A 62 12.60 2.46 16.09
N LEU A 63 11.74 2.91 15.18
CA LEU A 63 11.58 4.32 14.84
C LEU A 63 10.79 5.12 15.91
N LYS A 64 9.94 4.45 16.68
CA LYS A 64 9.04 5.11 17.65
C LYS A 64 9.79 6.06 18.58
N SER A 65 10.93 5.65 19.15
CA SER A 65 11.72 6.47 20.07
C SER A 65 12.27 7.76 19.46
N TYR A 66 12.41 7.81 18.14
CA TYR A 66 12.90 8.99 17.42
C TYR A 66 11.75 9.92 17.00
N LEU A 67 10.52 9.43 16.97
CA LEU A 67 9.38 10.14 16.39
C LEU A 67 8.34 10.56 17.42
N VAL A 68 8.29 9.96 18.60
CA VAL A 68 7.45 10.46 19.71
C VAL A 68 7.88 11.89 20.04
N GLY A 69 6.90 12.80 20.15
CA GLY A 69 7.08 14.23 20.31
C GLY A 69 7.31 15.01 19.01
N HIS A 70 7.42 14.31 17.85
CA HIS A 70 7.50 14.98 16.55
C HIS A 70 6.16 15.59 16.15
N ASP A 71 6.19 16.72 15.45
CA ASP A 71 4.99 17.34 14.90
C ASP A 71 4.69 16.76 13.51
N PRO A 72 3.51 16.15 13.27
CA PRO A 72 3.14 15.62 11.97
C PRO A 72 3.14 16.63 10.82
N PHE A 73 3.10 17.94 11.11
CA PHE A 73 3.22 18.98 10.08
C PHE A 73 4.66 19.19 9.58
N GLU A 74 5.66 18.71 10.30
CA GLU A 74 7.07 18.86 9.98
C GLU A 74 7.57 17.71 9.08
N LEU A 75 7.00 17.57 7.86
CA LEU A 75 7.25 16.42 6.95
C LEU A 75 8.72 16.33 6.52
N GLU A 76 9.39 17.46 6.24
CA GLU A 76 10.81 17.42 5.86
C GLU A 76 11.71 17.02 7.04
N ALA A 77 11.39 17.44 8.24
CA ALA A 77 12.10 17.00 9.44
C ALA A 77 11.85 15.51 9.72
N LEU A 78 10.63 15.00 9.46
CA LEU A 78 10.31 13.58 9.50
C LEU A 78 11.18 12.79 8.52
N ARG A 79 11.24 13.25 7.27
CA ARG A 79 12.06 12.64 6.22
C ARG A 79 13.53 12.60 6.62
N PHE A 80 14.04 13.71 7.13
CA PHE A 80 15.43 13.80 7.59
C PHE A 80 15.74 12.81 8.72
N LYS A 81 14.85 12.69 9.71
CA LYS A 81 15.02 11.74 10.83
C LYS A 81 15.03 10.29 10.38
N ILE A 82 14.23 9.93 9.38
CA ILE A 82 14.07 8.54 8.94
C ILE A 82 15.08 8.17 7.85
N CYS A 83 15.24 9.00 6.82
CA CYS A 83 16.03 8.68 5.62
C CYS A 83 17.48 9.12 5.68
N ASN A 84 17.76 10.15 6.45
CA ASN A 84 19.13 10.62 6.67
C ASN A 84 19.70 9.92 7.89
N PRO A 85 20.71 9.49 8.07
CA PRO A 85 22.09 9.69 7.86
C PRO A 85 22.83 8.44 7.38
N THR A 86 22.16 7.50 6.87
CA THR A 86 22.82 6.30 6.39
C THR A 86 22.71 6.22 4.89
N SER A 87 23.82 6.34 4.24
CA SER A 87 23.98 6.14 2.81
C SER A 87 23.78 4.68 2.35
N SER A 88 23.23 3.80 3.18
CA SER A 88 22.99 2.42 2.80
C SER A 88 21.88 2.33 1.76
N LEU A 89 22.23 1.95 0.54
CA LEU A 89 21.32 1.66 -0.56
C LEU A 89 20.39 0.46 -0.28
N TYR A 90 20.66 -0.31 0.76
CA TYR A 90 19.97 -1.56 1.09
C TYR A 90 18.97 -1.43 2.24
N ASN A 91 18.78 -0.23 2.79
CA ASN A 91 17.77 -0.04 3.81
C ASN A 91 16.42 0.33 3.15
N ASN A 92 15.34 -0.23 3.66
CA ASN A 92 13.98 0.08 3.22
C ASN A 92 13.41 1.35 3.87
N ARG A 93 14.26 2.27 4.33
CA ARG A 93 13.85 3.48 5.06
C ARG A 93 12.93 4.38 4.26
N THR A 94 13.09 4.41 2.93
CA THR A 94 12.17 5.14 2.05
C THR A 94 10.74 4.62 2.14
N GLN A 95 10.55 3.30 2.22
CA GLN A 95 9.22 2.71 2.38
C GLN A 95 8.64 2.97 3.77
N LEU A 96 9.47 2.88 4.82
CA LEU A 96 9.08 3.24 6.19
C LEU A 96 8.69 4.71 6.29
N HIS A 97 9.48 5.59 5.67
CA HIS A 97 9.18 7.02 5.59
C HIS A 97 7.84 7.27 4.89
N ALA A 98 7.62 6.68 3.71
CA ALA A 98 6.38 6.86 2.97
C ALA A 98 5.14 6.46 3.79
N ALA A 99 5.20 5.34 4.52
CA ALA A 99 4.09 4.92 5.36
C ALA A 99 3.80 5.91 6.51
N LEU A 100 4.86 6.42 7.14
CA LEU A 100 4.73 7.42 8.21
C LEU A 100 4.28 8.79 7.67
N GLU A 101 4.77 9.19 6.49
CA GLU A 101 4.32 10.42 5.83
C GLU A 101 2.84 10.36 5.45
N PHE A 102 2.35 9.20 4.95
CA PHE A 102 0.91 9.00 4.71
C PHE A 102 0.10 9.18 5.98
N ALA A 103 0.55 8.60 7.10
CA ALA A 103 -0.11 8.78 8.38
C ALA A 103 -0.10 10.24 8.86
N CYS A 104 1.01 10.96 8.67
CA CYS A 104 1.10 12.38 8.99
C CYS A 104 0.17 13.24 8.11
N LEU A 105 0.10 12.95 6.82
CA LEU A 105 -0.82 13.65 5.89
C LEU A 105 -2.29 13.38 6.24
N ASP A 106 -2.63 12.15 6.65
CA ASP A 106 -3.97 11.81 7.14
C ASP A 106 -4.30 12.58 8.44
N LEU A 107 -3.35 12.67 9.38
CA LEU A 107 -3.48 13.50 10.59
C LEU A 107 -3.70 14.97 10.26
N MET A 108 -2.92 15.52 9.32
CA MET A 108 -3.06 16.92 8.89
C MET A 108 -4.45 17.18 8.31
N GLY A 109 -4.94 16.26 7.45
CA GLY A 109 -6.28 16.36 6.88
C GLY A 109 -7.37 16.34 7.94
N LYS A 110 -7.26 15.41 8.90
CA LYS A 110 -8.20 15.29 10.03
C LYS A 110 -8.17 16.50 10.93
N PHE A 111 -6.99 16.95 11.31
CA PHE A 111 -6.80 18.12 12.19
C PHE A 111 -7.36 19.41 11.57
N LEU A 112 -7.11 19.62 10.30
CA LEU A 112 -7.59 20.80 9.56
C LEU A 112 -9.03 20.66 9.06
N ASN A 113 -9.66 19.48 9.26
CA ASN A 113 -10.96 19.13 8.69
C ASN A 113 -11.03 19.41 7.18
N GLN A 114 -9.97 19.02 6.45
CA GLN A 114 -9.85 19.19 5.02
C GLN A 114 -9.49 17.87 4.34
N PRO A 115 -10.06 17.58 3.16
CA PRO A 115 -9.64 16.43 2.38
C PRO A 115 -8.20 16.63 1.89
N LEU A 116 -7.43 15.54 1.89
CA LEU A 116 -6.00 15.57 1.60
C LEU A 116 -5.63 16.26 0.27
N HIS A 117 -6.45 16.11 -0.76
CA HIS A 117 -6.17 16.77 -2.04
C HIS A 117 -6.07 18.30 -1.93
N ARG A 118 -6.73 18.93 -0.94
CA ARG A 118 -6.59 20.38 -0.71
C ARG A 118 -5.22 20.75 -0.14
N LEU A 119 -4.64 19.86 0.66
CA LEU A 119 -3.31 20.05 1.20
C LEU A 119 -2.21 19.83 0.14
N LEU A 120 -2.53 19.05 -0.90
CA LEU A 120 -1.62 18.71 -1.99
C LEU A 120 -1.79 19.58 -3.25
N GLY A 121 -2.41 20.75 -3.15
CA GLY A 121 -2.54 21.69 -4.26
C GLY A 121 -3.89 21.71 -4.96
N GLY A 122 -4.87 20.98 -4.47
CA GLY A 122 -6.24 21.00 -4.97
C GLY A 122 -6.64 19.80 -5.81
N LYS A 123 -7.88 19.79 -6.22
CA LYS A 123 -8.49 18.69 -6.97
C LYS A 123 -8.48 19.01 -8.47
N LEU A 124 -7.90 18.12 -9.27
CA LEU A 124 -7.90 18.23 -10.73
C LEU A 124 -9.09 17.52 -11.36
N ARG A 125 -9.59 16.42 -10.76
CA ARG A 125 -10.67 15.59 -11.29
C ARG A 125 -11.60 15.16 -10.17
N ASP A 126 -12.90 15.02 -10.51
CA ASP A 126 -13.91 14.45 -9.61
C ASP A 126 -14.00 12.94 -9.71
N GLN A 127 -13.66 12.39 -10.87
CA GLN A 127 -13.67 10.97 -11.15
C GLN A 127 -12.33 10.53 -11.71
N VAL A 128 -11.80 9.44 -11.18
CA VAL A 128 -10.55 8.82 -11.65
C VAL A 128 -10.89 7.43 -12.19
N PRO A 129 -10.79 7.22 -13.53
CA PRO A 129 -11.02 5.89 -14.10
C PRO A 129 -9.86 4.95 -13.71
N PHE A 130 -10.23 3.74 -13.30
CA PHE A 130 -9.28 2.68 -13.00
C PHE A 130 -9.26 1.63 -14.11
N ALA A 131 -8.06 1.11 -14.38
CA ALA A 131 -7.89 -0.08 -15.21
C ALA A 131 -7.91 -1.32 -14.32
N SER A 132 -8.55 -2.39 -14.78
CA SER A 132 -8.36 -3.68 -14.14
C SER A 132 -6.97 -4.24 -14.42
N TYR A 133 -6.53 -5.19 -13.60
CA TYR A 133 -5.25 -5.84 -13.81
C TYR A 133 -5.47 -7.32 -14.06
N LEU A 134 -5.28 -7.76 -15.31
CA LEU A 134 -5.46 -9.14 -15.75
C LEU A 134 -4.18 -9.93 -15.54
N PHE A 135 -4.30 -11.04 -14.84
CA PHE A 135 -3.24 -12.01 -14.60
C PHE A 135 -3.65 -13.39 -15.10
N TRP A 136 -2.69 -14.15 -15.57
CA TRP A 136 -2.76 -15.59 -15.56
C TRP A 136 -2.79 -16.06 -14.11
N ARG A 137 -3.53 -17.10 -13.80
CA ARG A 137 -3.73 -17.57 -12.43
C ARG A 137 -3.51 -19.08 -12.33
N LEU A 138 -2.93 -19.52 -11.23
CA LEU A 138 -2.96 -20.90 -10.81
C LEU A 138 -4.28 -21.16 -10.08
N PRO A 139 -4.75 -22.42 -10.02
CA PRO A 139 -5.90 -22.75 -9.18
C PRO A 139 -5.57 -22.49 -7.70
N ASN A 140 -6.57 -22.11 -6.94
CA ASN A 140 -6.48 -22.04 -5.48
C ASN A 140 -6.49 -23.45 -4.85
N ALA A 141 -6.53 -23.53 -3.52
CA ALA A 141 -6.52 -24.81 -2.80
C ALA A 141 -7.74 -25.71 -3.10
N GLU A 142 -8.86 -25.08 -3.49
CA GLU A 142 -10.10 -25.77 -3.87
C GLU A 142 -10.15 -26.12 -5.36
N GLY A 143 -9.11 -25.83 -6.12
CA GLY A 143 -9.03 -26.06 -7.56
C GLY A 143 -9.76 -25.01 -8.41
N ALA A 144 -10.17 -23.88 -7.82
CA ALA A 144 -10.92 -22.82 -8.49
C ALA A 144 -10.04 -21.62 -8.87
N GLY A 145 -10.59 -20.71 -9.71
CA GLY A 145 -9.98 -19.41 -10.05
C GLY A 145 -8.83 -19.49 -11.05
N GLU A 146 -8.56 -20.65 -11.67
CA GLU A 146 -7.51 -20.78 -12.68
C GLU A 146 -7.84 -19.97 -13.94
N ILE A 147 -6.84 -19.25 -14.47
CA ILE A 147 -6.87 -18.60 -15.78
C ILE A 147 -5.62 -19.01 -16.54
N ARG A 148 -5.79 -19.88 -17.53
CA ARG A 148 -4.70 -20.50 -18.28
C ARG A 148 -4.83 -20.34 -19.79
N THR A 149 -6.06 -20.09 -20.30
CA THR A 149 -6.33 -19.90 -21.72
C THR A 149 -6.74 -18.46 -22.02
N ILE A 150 -6.62 -18.06 -23.29
CA ILE A 150 -7.02 -16.73 -23.75
C ILE A 150 -8.52 -16.54 -23.54
N GLU A 151 -9.33 -17.57 -23.77
CA GLU A 151 -10.78 -17.52 -23.59
C GLU A 151 -11.17 -17.23 -22.14
N GLN A 152 -10.51 -17.90 -21.19
CA GLN A 152 -10.71 -17.64 -19.75
C GLN A 152 -10.29 -16.21 -19.38
N LEU A 153 -9.18 -15.70 -19.95
CA LEU A 153 -8.71 -14.35 -19.70
C LEU A 153 -9.69 -13.31 -20.24
N LEU A 154 -10.24 -13.52 -21.44
CA LEU A 154 -11.25 -12.66 -22.05
C LEU A 154 -12.57 -12.68 -21.26
N GLN A 155 -12.99 -13.85 -20.83
CA GLN A 155 -14.17 -13.99 -19.96
C GLN A 155 -13.97 -13.20 -18.67
N HIS A 156 -12.82 -13.36 -18.00
CA HIS A 156 -12.51 -12.62 -16.78
C HIS A 156 -12.49 -11.10 -17.00
N ALA A 157 -11.96 -10.63 -18.13
CA ALA A 157 -12.01 -9.21 -18.48
C ALA A 157 -13.46 -8.69 -18.65
N GLN A 158 -14.34 -9.49 -19.27
CA GLN A 158 -15.75 -9.16 -19.42
C GLN A 158 -16.47 -9.12 -18.06
N GLU A 159 -16.19 -10.07 -17.18
CA GLU A 159 -16.72 -10.10 -15.81
C GLU A 159 -16.30 -8.85 -15.01
N LEU A 160 -15.03 -8.48 -15.05
CA LEU A 160 -14.52 -7.28 -14.39
C LEU A 160 -15.14 -5.99 -14.95
N LYS A 161 -15.38 -5.94 -16.27
CA LYS A 161 -16.12 -4.85 -16.88
C LYS A 161 -17.57 -4.79 -16.40
N ALA A 162 -18.25 -5.92 -16.36
CA ALA A 162 -19.66 -6.01 -15.99
C ALA A 162 -19.90 -5.68 -14.50
N HIS A 163 -19.06 -6.22 -13.60
CA HIS A 163 -19.24 -6.07 -12.16
C HIS A 163 -18.62 -4.79 -11.59
N CYS A 164 -17.46 -4.36 -12.12
CA CYS A 164 -16.68 -3.26 -11.57
C CYS A 164 -16.66 -2.01 -12.46
N GLY A 165 -17.20 -2.09 -13.69
CA GLY A 165 -17.23 -0.95 -14.63
C GLY A 165 -15.88 -0.58 -15.24
N PHE A 166 -14.87 -1.45 -15.18
CA PHE A 166 -13.58 -1.18 -15.81
C PHE A 166 -13.70 -1.06 -17.32
N CYS A 167 -13.22 0.05 -17.88
CA CYS A 167 -13.21 0.31 -19.34
C CYS A 167 -11.85 0.03 -20.00
N SER A 168 -10.82 -0.20 -19.21
CA SER A 168 -9.47 -0.54 -19.67
C SER A 168 -8.88 -1.64 -18.81
N HIS A 169 -7.95 -2.39 -19.39
CA HIS A 169 -7.34 -3.54 -18.74
C HIS A 169 -5.83 -3.51 -18.94
N LYS A 170 -5.07 -3.75 -17.87
CA LYS A 170 -3.64 -3.99 -17.91
C LYS A 170 -3.39 -5.49 -17.88
N LEU A 171 -2.72 -6.02 -18.90
CA LEU A 171 -2.33 -7.43 -18.94
C LEU A 171 -0.92 -7.64 -18.39
N LYS A 172 -0.75 -8.63 -17.52
CA LYS A 172 0.56 -9.11 -17.08
C LYS A 172 1.06 -10.20 -18.02
N GLY A 173 2.04 -9.85 -18.87
CA GLY A 173 2.70 -10.77 -19.79
C GLY A 173 3.91 -11.52 -19.20
N GLY A 174 4.61 -12.28 -20.07
CA GLY A 174 5.86 -12.96 -19.71
C GLY A 174 5.69 -14.25 -18.91
N VAL A 175 4.49 -14.81 -18.86
CA VAL A 175 4.18 -16.05 -18.12
C VAL A 175 4.42 -17.30 -18.97
N PHE A 176 4.16 -17.20 -20.25
CA PHE A 176 4.40 -18.26 -21.25
C PHE A 176 5.54 -17.85 -22.15
N GLN A 177 6.29 -18.83 -22.61
CA GLN A 177 7.27 -18.59 -23.68
C GLN A 177 6.53 -18.24 -24.97
N PRO A 178 7.11 -17.39 -25.82
CA PRO A 178 6.55 -17.05 -27.11
C PRO A 178 6.44 -18.26 -28.04
#